data_2b5a28999a527be2874326aac45a09d3
#
_entry.id   2b5a28999a527be2874326aac45a09d3
#
_cell.length_a   1.000
_cell.length_b   1.000
_cell.length_c   1.000
_cell.angle_alpha   90.00
_cell.angle_beta   90.00
_cell.angle_gamma   90.00
#
_symmetry.space_group_name_H-M   'P 1'
#
loop_
_entity.id
_entity.type
_entity.pdbx_description
1 polymer ?
#
loop_
_entity_poly.entity_id
_entity_poly.type
_entity_poly.pdbx_seq_one_letter_code
_entity_poly.pdbx_strand_id
1 'polypeptide(L)'
;MKAYNTHWMGLILVVAAIVIGPQLTNNGFYLKIMFMIGVNYLAAAGLNVLVGHTGQKSLGHAGLFAVGAYTVAVLTARHGWNPWVAFLAAGVVAALFGALIALPALRVKGPALAMVTIGFGIVAEKVVAEWQDVFGGQAGIYGVVPPTWGSQSLDDRDWVWLVSALCIVTHLMLRSLLNGKYGRAFMAVNTAEVAAESVGVSVYRIKVIAFVISAVTCGFSGALIAQQNQFISSDFITFNMSIFFLLIVLFGGSSVYGPLLGAVVLTLLDNFLARWPHVQHFTYGALLLFALYAMPDGLSAWLRSIAVRIFPGLARHPALPSALSPWRLHANEALEANRPLLEAKGLYKAYGGVVPTNDVDLTLRTGHVHSLIGPNGAGKTTLLNILSGVVEPDRGTIRFNGTDVVGMSINGVARLGLARTFQNLRLFVDMTVLDNVKVGLHRHMEAGFWSCLFGSRLSARSEIQATEEALQILGFLGLADKAYERAGSLPYGVQRRVEIARALATHPRLLLLDEPAAGLNPHETRDLVDVIARIRDLGITVLLIEHHMDLVMRISDHVIVLDYGQKIAEGKPAEIQSNPRVIAAYLGTEDETDDANDVVTGATHG
;
A
#
# COMPACT_ATOMS: atom_id res chain seq x y z
N MET A 1 -15.27 -4.69 22.56
CA MET A 1 -16.24 -3.69 23.04
C MET A 1 -15.60 -2.49 23.74
N LYS A 2 -14.65 -2.63 24.70
CA LYS A 2 -14.06 -1.46 25.40
C LYS A 2 -13.21 -0.53 24.52
N ALA A 3 -12.45 -1.04 23.54
CA ALA A 3 -11.71 -0.20 22.60
C ALA A 3 -12.63 0.56 21.62
N TYR A 4 -13.80 0.03 21.33
CA TYR A 4 -14.83 0.68 20.53
C TYR A 4 -15.42 1.90 21.24
N ASN A 5 -15.59 1.82 22.56
CA ASN A 5 -16.15 2.90 23.39
C ASN A 5 -15.20 4.10 23.53
N THR A 6 -13.88 3.89 23.59
CA THR A 6 -12.90 5.00 23.69
C THR A 6 -12.84 5.85 22.43
N HIS A 7 -13.02 5.24 21.26
CA HIS A 7 -13.07 5.98 20.00
C HIS A 7 -14.32 6.86 19.87
N TRP A 8 -15.47 6.35 20.34
CA TRP A 8 -16.71 7.14 20.35
C TRP A 8 -16.65 8.29 21.36
N MET A 9 -15.99 8.12 22.50
CA MET A 9 -15.76 9.22 23.45
C MET A 9 -14.89 10.32 22.84
N GLY A 10 -13.78 9.97 22.14
CA GLY A 10 -12.96 10.95 21.44
C GLY A 10 -13.74 11.70 20.35
N LEU A 11 -14.54 10.99 19.57
CA LEU A 11 -15.40 11.60 18.56
C LEU A 11 -16.45 12.53 19.17
N ILE A 12 -17.10 12.10 20.25
CA ILE A 12 -18.10 12.92 20.99
C ILE A 12 -17.46 14.20 21.52
N LEU A 13 -16.25 14.13 22.09
CA LEU A 13 -15.52 15.30 22.56
C LEU A 13 -15.18 16.26 21.43
N VAL A 14 -14.72 15.75 20.27
CA VAL A 14 -14.44 16.56 19.09
C VAL A 14 -15.72 17.20 18.54
N VAL A 15 -16.81 16.43 18.43
CA VAL A 15 -18.11 16.96 17.98
C VAL A 15 -18.64 18.01 18.96
N ALA A 16 -18.53 17.78 20.28
CA ALA A 16 -18.92 18.74 21.28
C ALA A 16 -18.10 20.04 21.19
N ALA A 17 -16.78 19.94 21.03
CA ALA A 17 -15.91 21.10 20.83
C ALA A 17 -16.27 21.90 19.57
N ILE A 18 -16.62 21.21 18.49
CA ILE A 18 -17.05 21.80 17.22
C ILE A 18 -18.41 22.52 17.34
N VAL A 19 -19.36 21.93 18.08
CA VAL A 19 -20.70 22.51 18.25
C VAL A 19 -20.69 23.65 19.26
N ILE A 20 -19.96 23.51 20.35
CA ILE A 20 -19.92 24.50 21.45
C ILE A 20 -18.96 25.65 21.12
N GLY A 21 -17.82 25.35 20.47
CA GLY A 21 -16.79 26.35 20.19
C GLY A 21 -17.29 27.63 19.53
N PRO A 22 -18.06 27.58 18.42
CA PRO A 22 -18.61 28.77 17.76
C PRO A 22 -19.64 29.54 18.61
N GLN A 23 -20.23 28.89 19.62
CA GLN A 23 -21.19 29.55 20.52
C GLN A 23 -20.49 30.34 21.63
N LEU A 24 -19.23 29.99 21.96
CA LEU A 24 -18.46 30.66 23.00
C LEU A 24 -17.90 32.02 22.59
N THR A 25 -17.92 32.35 21.30
CA THR A 25 -17.36 33.62 20.80
C THR A 25 -18.25 34.26 19.74
N ASN A 26 -18.35 35.59 19.80
CA ASN A 26 -18.97 36.43 18.76
C ASN A 26 -17.91 37.15 17.90
N ASN A 27 -16.62 36.86 18.16
CA ASN A 27 -15.53 37.55 17.46
C ASN A 27 -15.26 36.81 16.13
N GLY A 28 -15.51 37.50 15.01
CA GLY A 28 -15.30 36.98 13.65
C GLY A 28 -13.86 36.48 13.39
N PHE A 29 -12.86 37.04 14.08
CA PHE A 29 -11.47 36.58 13.96
C PHE A 29 -11.30 35.13 14.43
N TYR A 30 -11.85 34.78 15.58
CA TYR A 30 -11.77 33.38 16.09
C TYR A 30 -12.63 32.43 15.27
N LEU A 31 -13.79 32.90 14.77
CA LEU A 31 -14.64 32.08 13.87
C LEU A 31 -13.91 31.80 12.56
N LYS A 32 -13.18 32.80 12.01
CA LYS A 32 -12.37 32.60 10.82
C LYS A 32 -11.22 31.59 11.03
N ILE A 33 -10.55 31.62 12.18
CA ILE A 33 -9.53 30.62 12.55
C ILE A 33 -10.14 29.20 12.61
N MET A 34 -11.31 29.04 13.24
CA MET A 34 -12.01 27.75 13.31
C MET A 34 -12.38 27.23 11.91
N PHE A 35 -12.87 28.12 11.04
CA PHE A 35 -13.14 27.79 9.64
C PHE A 35 -11.88 27.33 8.92
N MET A 36 -10.76 28.06 9.05
CA MET A 36 -9.48 27.72 8.43
C MET A 36 -8.92 26.40 8.93
N ILE A 37 -9.06 26.05 10.22
CA ILE A 37 -8.69 24.74 10.75
C ILE A 37 -9.45 23.63 10.01
N GLY A 38 -10.75 23.80 9.79
CA GLY A 38 -11.58 22.84 9.08
C GLY A 38 -11.16 22.68 7.61
N VAL A 39 -10.93 23.79 6.92
CA VAL A 39 -10.46 23.80 5.52
C VAL A 39 -9.10 23.10 5.38
N ASN A 40 -8.14 23.47 6.24
CA ASN A 40 -6.80 22.86 6.26
C ASN A 40 -6.86 21.38 6.61
N TYR A 41 -7.76 20.99 7.53
CA TYR A 41 -8.01 19.58 7.83
C TYR A 41 -8.53 18.82 6.61
N LEU A 42 -9.50 19.34 5.86
CA LEU A 42 -10.04 18.67 4.67
C LEU A 42 -8.95 18.41 3.62
N ALA A 43 -8.13 19.41 3.30
CA ALA A 43 -7.02 19.25 2.37
C ALA A 43 -6.00 18.22 2.88
N ALA A 44 -5.62 18.32 4.16
CA ALA A 44 -4.63 17.42 4.77
C ALA A 44 -5.15 16.00 4.98
N ALA A 45 -6.44 15.80 5.25
CA ALA A 45 -7.03 14.48 5.46
C ALA A 45 -6.93 13.59 4.22
N GLY A 46 -7.21 14.14 3.03
CA GLY A 46 -7.00 13.41 1.77
C GLY A 46 -5.53 13.23 1.43
N LEU A 47 -4.70 14.26 1.66
CA LEU A 47 -3.26 14.16 1.48
C LEU A 47 -2.64 13.09 2.39
N ASN A 48 -3.16 12.87 3.60
CA ASN A 48 -2.73 11.81 4.50
C ASN A 48 -2.99 10.41 3.92
N VAL A 49 -4.08 10.19 3.19
CA VAL A 49 -4.29 8.92 2.47
C VAL A 49 -3.20 8.71 1.44
N LEU A 50 -2.83 9.76 0.71
CA LEU A 50 -1.85 9.69 -0.36
C LEU A 50 -0.41 9.57 0.18
N VAL A 51 0.00 10.46 1.09
CA VAL A 51 1.37 10.50 1.63
C VAL A 51 1.53 9.53 2.80
N GLY A 52 0.64 9.61 3.78
CA GLY A 52 0.77 8.86 5.03
C GLY A 52 0.50 7.35 4.87
N HIS A 53 -0.48 6.97 4.04
CA HIS A 53 -0.87 5.57 3.91
C HIS A 53 -0.31 4.89 2.65
N THR A 54 -0.18 5.61 1.50
CA THR A 54 0.35 4.99 0.27
C THR A 54 1.79 5.38 -0.06
N GLY A 55 2.43 6.23 0.76
CA GLY A 55 3.82 6.64 0.57
C GLY A 55 4.08 7.50 -0.67
N GLN A 56 3.04 8.01 -1.33
CA GLN A 56 3.16 8.78 -2.55
C GLN A 56 3.39 10.26 -2.22
N LYS A 57 4.64 10.70 -2.28
CA LYS A 57 5.03 12.08 -1.99
C LYS A 57 4.51 13.02 -3.09
N SER A 58 3.49 13.81 -2.79
CA SER A 58 2.89 14.78 -3.70
C SER A 58 3.00 16.21 -3.13
N LEU A 59 3.43 17.15 -3.97
CA LEU A 59 3.58 18.57 -3.67
C LEU A 59 2.74 19.46 -4.61
N GLY A 60 1.76 18.90 -5.31
CA GLY A 60 0.88 19.61 -6.24
C GLY A 60 -0.51 19.96 -5.68
N HIS A 61 -0.69 19.90 -4.37
CA HIS A 61 -2.01 20.06 -3.75
C HIS A 61 -2.57 21.47 -3.85
N ALA A 62 -1.71 22.50 -3.95
CA ALA A 62 -2.16 23.86 -4.27
C ALA A 62 -2.89 23.92 -5.63
N GLY A 63 -2.42 23.14 -6.63
CA GLY A 63 -3.11 23.04 -7.92
C GLY A 63 -4.48 22.36 -7.82
N LEU A 64 -4.61 21.29 -7.01
CA LEU A 64 -5.89 20.62 -6.79
C LEU A 64 -6.88 21.50 -5.99
N PHE A 65 -6.37 22.25 -5.04
CA PHE A 65 -7.12 23.28 -4.32
C PHE A 65 -7.65 24.34 -5.29
N ALA A 66 -6.78 24.85 -6.19
CA ALA A 66 -7.15 25.80 -7.22
C ALA A 66 -8.24 25.25 -8.15
N VAL A 67 -8.13 24.00 -8.59
CA VAL A 67 -9.16 23.35 -9.43
C VAL A 67 -10.53 23.43 -8.76
N GLY A 68 -10.64 23.12 -7.46
CA GLY A 68 -11.90 23.23 -6.73
C GLY A 68 -12.39 24.66 -6.59
N ALA A 69 -11.50 25.60 -6.21
CA ALA A 69 -11.81 27.00 -6.00
C ALA A 69 -12.28 27.70 -7.30
N TYR A 70 -11.54 27.49 -8.39
CA TYR A 70 -11.91 28.10 -9.68
C TYR A 70 -13.12 27.43 -10.33
N THR A 71 -13.37 26.13 -10.10
CA THR A 71 -14.61 25.50 -10.55
C THR A 71 -15.82 26.20 -9.97
N VAL A 72 -15.84 26.42 -8.65
CA VAL A 72 -16.94 27.14 -8.01
C VAL A 72 -17.03 28.59 -8.48
N ALA A 73 -15.88 29.30 -8.56
CA ALA A 73 -15.84 30.69 -8.98
C ALA A 73 -16.39 30.88 -10.39
N VAL A 74 -15.96 30.06 -11.36
CA VAL A 74 -16.43 30.15 -12.74
C VAL A 74 -17.92 29.79 -12.84
N LEU A 75 -18.36 28.72 -12.20
CA LEU A 75 -19.76 28.27 -12.29
C LEU A 75 -20.73 29.25 -11.63
N THR A 76 -20.36 29.85 -10.48
CA THR A 76 -21.26 30.75 -9.76
C THR A 76 -21.19 32.16 -10.28
N ALA A 77 -19.99 32.79 -10.42
CA ALA A 77 -19.85 34.19 -10.78
C ALA A 77 -20.09 34.44 -12.27
N ARG A 78 -19.73 33.51 -13.18
CA ARG A 78 -19.88 33.72 -14.63
C ARG A 78 -21.11 33.04 -15.23
N HIS A 79 -21.50 31.88 -14.72
CA HIS A 79 -22.59 31.08 -15.27
C HIS A 79 -23.86 31.10 -14.41
N GLY A 80 -23.84 31.71 -13.23
CA GLY A 80 -25.01 31.85 -12.36
C GLY A 80 -25.54 30.51 -11.80
N TRP A 81 -24.69 29.49 -11.71
CA TRP A 81 -25.10 28.20 -11.14
C TRP A 81 -25.44 28.33 -9.66
N ASN A 82 -26.33 27.45 -9.19
CA ASN A 82 -26.59 27.33 -7.77
C ASN A 82 -25.29 26.98 -7.01
N PRO A 83 -24.93 27.73 -5.94
CA PRO A 83 -23.67 27.54 -5.21
C PRO A 83 -23.47 26.14 -4.64
N TRP A 84 -24.53 25.46 -4.20
CA TRP A 84 -24.46 24.08 -3.72
C TRP A 84 -24.13 23.07 -4.84
N VAL A 85 -24.73 23.27 -6.02
CA VAL A 85 -24.44 22.43 -7.19
C VAL A 85 -23.00 22.67 -7.67
N ALA A 86 -22.55 23.94 -7.70
CA ALA A 86 -21.18 24.29 -8.04
C ALA A 86 -20.18 23.69 -7.06
N PHE A 87 -20.51 23.65 -5.75
CA PHE A 87 -19.69 23.00 -4.74
C PHE A 87 -19.53 21.49 -5.00
N LEU A 88 -20.62 20.78 -5.30
CA LEU A 88 -20.55 19.36 -5.66
C LEU A 88 -19.77 19.15 -6.97
N ALA A 89 -19.97 20.00 -7.95
CA ALA A 89 -19.25 19.96 -9.22
C ALA A 89 -17.71 20.15 -9.00
N ALA A 90 -17.31 21.01 -8.06
CA ALA A 90 -15.91 21.16 -7.70
C ALA A 90 -15.26 19.86 -7.23
N GLY A 91 -15.96 19.05 -6.44
CA GLY A 91 -15.51 17.72 -6.04
C GLY A 91 -15.35 16.76 -7.22
N VAL A 92 -16.29 16.77 -8.17
CA VAL A 92 -16.24 15.93 -9.38
C VAL A 92 -15.09 16.36 -10.29
N VAL A 93 -14.93 17.66 -10.55
CA VAL A 93 -13.85 18.18 -11.38
C VAL A 93 -12.50 17.90 -10.73
N ALA A 94 -12.37 18.10 -9.41
CA ALA A 94 -11.15 17.76 -8.69
C ALA A 94 -10.83 16.24 -8.76
N ALA A 95 -11.85 15.37 -8.70
CA ALA A 95 -11.67 13.92 -8.88
C ALA A 95 -11.12 13.57 -10.28
N LEU A 96 -11.63 14.23 -11.33
CA LEU A 96 -11.17 14.03 -12.71
C LEU A 96 -9.70 14.48 -12.86
N PHE A 97 -9.35 15.66 -12.32
CA PHE A 97 -7.96 16.13 -12.34
C PHE A 97 -7.04 15.22 -11.50
N GLY A 98 -7.49 14.74 -10.34
CA GLY A 98 -6.77 13.78 -9.53
C GLY A 98 -6.50 12.48 -10.28
N ALA A 99 -7.48 11.94 -11.00
CA ALA A 99 -7.32 10.77 -11.85
C ALA A 99 -6.36 11.05 -13.02
N LEU A 100 -6.50 12.22 -13.68
CA LEU A 100 -5.64 12.64 -14.79
C LEU A 100 -4.17 12.76 -14.37
N ILE A 101 -3.89 13.34 -13.21
CA ILE A 101 -2.53 13.47 -12.66
C ILE A 101 -1.98 12.10 -12.27
N ALA A 102 -2.81 11.22 -11.72
CA ALA A 102 -2.40 9.88 -11.34
C ALA A 102 -1.85 9.07 -12.52
N LEU A 103 -2.39 9.22 -13.74
CA LEU A 103 -1.97 8.45 -14.92
C LEU A 103 -0.47 8.58 -15.23
N PRO A 104 0.12 9.77 -15.42
CA PRO A 104 1.56 9.93 -15.63
C PRO A 104 2.36 9.71 -14.34
N ALA A 105 1.82 10.15 -13.19
CA ALA A 105 2.49 10.07 -11.91
C ALA A 105 2.77 8.61 -11.47
N LEU A 106 1.93 7.66 -11.87
CA LEU A 106 2.11 6.25 -11.52
C LEU A 106 3.20 5.54 -12.33
N ARG A 107 3.69 6.15 -13.41
CA ARG A 107 4.83 5.63 -14.21
C ARG A 107 6.18 5.95 -13.57
N VAL A 108 6.21 6.88 -12.61
CA VAL A 108 7.42 7.33 -11.93
C VAL A 108 7.36 6.99 -10.43
N LYS A 109 8.51 6.77 -9.82
CA LYS A 109 8.62 6.38 -8.40
C LYS A 109 9.48 7.38 -7.63
N GLY A 110 9.25 7.44 -6.33
CA GLY A 110 10.08 8.23 -5.42
C GLY A 110 10.06 9.74 -5.70
N PRO A 111 11.24 10.41 -5.73
CA PRO A 111 11.34 11.87 -5.91
C PRO A 111 10.77 12.40 -7.23
N ALA A 112 10.81 11.58 -8.30
CA ALA A 112 10.27 11.98 -9.60
C ALA A 112 8.74 12.22 -9.56
N LEU A 113 8.01 11.49 -8.72
CA LEU A 113 6.59 11.73 -8.49
C LEU A 113 6.33 13.12 -7.89
N ALA A 114 7.14 13.54 -6.91
CA ALA A 114 7.04 14.87 -6.33
C ALA A 114 7.29 15.96 -7.40
N MET A 115 8.27 15.77 -8.29
CA MET A 115 8.55 16.72 -9.38
C MET A 115 7.37 16.86 -10.35
N VAL A 116 6.74 15.74 -10.75
CA VAL A 116 5.55 15.76 -11.63
C VAL A 116 4.40 16.52 -10.97
N THR A 117 4.17 16.31 -9.68
CA THR A 117 3.08 16.97 -8.96
C THR A 117 3.37 18.46 -8.71
N ILE A 118 4.62 18.84 -8.45
CA ILE A 118 5.04 20.28 -8.40
C ILE A 118 4.78 20.91 -9.76
N GLY A 119 5.22 20.26 -10.86
CA GLY A 119 4.99 20.75 -12.21
C GLY A 119 3.51 21.00 -12.49
N PHE A 120 2.63 20.09 -12.06
CA PHE A 120 1.19 20.33 -12.16
C PHE A 120 0.73 21.56 -11.38
N GLY A 121 1.22 21.78 -10.15
CA GLY A 121 0.88 22.96 -9.35
C GLY A 121 1.28 24.26 -10.04
N ILE A 122 2.51 24.31 -10.59
CA ILE A 122 3.02 25.46 -11.34
C ILE A 122 2.21 25.69 -12.63
N VAL A 123 1.91 24.63 -13.38
CA VAL A 123 1.07 24.74 -14.58
C VAL A 123 -0.31 25.27 -14.25
N ALA A 124 -0.94 24.76 -13.18
CA ALA A 124 -2.25 25.24 -12.73
C ALA A 124 -2.21 26.74 -12.37
N GLU A 125 -1.19 27.20 -11.63
CA GLU A 125 -0.97 28.62 -11.31
C GLU A 125 -0.85 29.47 -12.58
N LYS A 126 0.02 29.04 -13.53
CA LYS A 126 0.26 29.80 -14.77
C LYS A 126 -0.96 29.81 -15.69
N VAL A 127 -1.66 28.68 -15.85
CA VAL A 127 -2.91 28.64 -16.65
C VAL A 127 -3.94 29.61 -16.10
N VAL A 128 -4.11 29.68 -14.78
CA VAL A 128 -5.03 30.60 -14.13
C VAL A 128 -4.60 32.05 -14.31
N ALA A 129 -3.31 32.36 -14.16
CA ALA A 129 -2.77 33.68 -14.27
C ALA A 129 -2.82 34.26 -15.70
N GLU A 130 -2.61 33.41 -16.71
CA GLU A 130 -2.53 33.83 -18.11
C GLU A 130 -3.89 33.81 -18.83
N TRP A 131 -4.79 32.87 -18.46
CA TRP A 131 -6.08 32.75 -19.16
C TRP A 131 -7.14 33.66 -18.57
N GLN A 132 -7.02 34.95 -18.89
CA GLN A 132 -7.85 36.04 -18.35
C GLN A 132 -9.34 35.85 -18.62
N ASP A 133 -9.70 35.43 -19.84
CA ASP A 133 -11.11 35.27 -20.27
C ASP A 133 -11.87 34.23 -19.44
N VAL A 134 -11.21 33.21 -18.92
CA VAL A 134 -11.85 32.12 -18.16
C VAL A 134 -11.66 32.30 -16.65
N PHE A 135 -10.44 32.64 -16.22
CA PHE A 135 -10.06 32.61 -14.80
C PHE A 135 -9.84 34.01 -14.20
N GLY A 136 -9.98 35.08 -15.01
CA GLY A 136 -9.75 36.45 -14.54
C GLY A 136 -8.29 36.87 -14.44
N GLY A 137 -7.36 35.96 -14.78
CA GLY A 137 -5.93 36.21 -14.75
C GLY A 137 -5.41 36.57 -13.35
N GLN A 138 -4.42 37.46 -13.27
CA GLN A 138 -3.87 37.92 -11.99
C GLN A 138 -4.88 38.71 -11.15
N ALA A 139 -5.84 39.38 -11.77
CA ALA A 139 -6.90 40.12 -11.05
C ALA A 139 -7.88 39.16 -10.33
N GLY A 140 -7.97 37.92 -10.77
CA GLY A 140 -8.86 36.90 -10.18
C GLY A 140 -10.33 37.08 -10.54
N ILE A 141 -11.18 36.26 -9.90
CA ILE A 141 -12.65 36.31 -10.06
C ILE A 141 -13.27 36.86 -8.79
N TYR A 142 -13.99 37.96 -8.93
CA TYR A 142 -14.82 38.58 -7.89
C TYR A 142 -16.27 38.12 -8.02
N GLY A 143 -17.04 38.24 -6.93
CA GLY A 143 -18.47 37.96 -6.94
C GLY A 143 -18.79 36.46 -6.96
N VAL A 144 -17.90 35.65 -6.44
CA VAL A 144 -18.19 34.21 -6.19
C VAL A 144 -19.36 34.13 -5.23
N VAL A 145 -20.45 33.50 -5.67
CA VAL A 145 -21.70 33.47 -4.91
C VAL A 145 -21.60 32.44 -3.78
N PRO A 146 -21.74 32.82 -2.51
CA PRO A 146 -21.77 31.89 -1.39
C PRO A 146 -23.07 31.09 -1.38
N PRO A 147 -23.06 29.87 -0.78
CA PRO A 147 -24.29 29.14 -0.54
C PRO A 147 -25.20 29.89 0.44
N THR A 148 -26.50 29.71 0.31
CA THR A 148 -27.51 30.34 1.14
C THR A 148 -28.39 29.28 1.83
N TRP A 149 -28.89 29.61 3.01
CA TRP A 149 -29.93 28.85 3.70
C TRP A 149 -31.27 29.53 3.41
N GLY A 150 -31.99 29.03 2.42
CA GLY A 150 -33.19 29.70 1.91
C GLY A 150 -32.86 31.08 1.32
N SER A 151 -33.35 32.17 1.91
CA SER A 151 -33.08 33.56 1.48
C SER A 151 -31.95 34.26 2.24
N GLN A 152 -31.38 33.62 3.27
CA GLN A 152 -30.33 34.21 4.11
C GLN A 152 -28.95 33.77 3.66
N SER A 153 -28.01 34.71 3.59
CA SER A 153 -26.58 34.41 3.43
C SER A 153 -26.02 33.77 4.71
N LEU A 154 -25.08 32.84 4.56
CA LEU A 154 -24.39 32.25 5.69
C LEU A 154 -23.58 33.29 6.46
N ASP A 155 -23.77 33.34 7.79
CA ASP A 155 -22.91 34.15 8.68
C ASP A 155 -21.61 33.41 9.01
N ASP A 156 -20.70 34.04 9.76
CA ASP A 156 -19.40 33.42 10.13
C ASP A 156 -19.56 32.15 10.93
N ARG A 157 -20.64 31.98 11.72
CA ARG A 157 -20.92 30.78 12.49
C ARG A 157 -21.43 29.66 11.61
N ASP A 158 -22.31 29.99 10.66
CA ASP A 158 -22.84 29.03 9.71
C ASP A 158 -21.71 28.42 8.88
N TRP A 159 -20.73 29.21 8.49
CA TRP A 159 -19.52 28.72 7.80
C TRP A 159 -18.71 27.76 8.66
N VAL A 160 -18.54 28.02 9.95
CA VAL A 160 -17.85 27.09 10.87
C VAL A 160 -18.64 25.78 11.00
N TRP A 161 -19.96 25.83 11.12
CA TRP A 161 -20.77 24.62 11.21
C TRP A 161 -20.78 23.82 9.90
N LEU A 162 -20.85 24.49 8.75
CA LEU A 162 -20.78 23.85 7.44
C LEU A 162 -19.46 23.10 7.24
N VAL A 163 -18.32 23.77 7.47
CA VAL A 163 -17.01 23.14 7.32
C VAL A 163 -16.83 22.02 8.34
N SER A 164 -17.30 22.19 9.56
CA SER A 164 -17.23 21.19 10.62
C SER A 164 -18.06 19.94 10.30
N ALA A 165 -19.26 20.10 9.79
CA ALA A 165 -20.08 18.99 9.32
C ALA A 165 -19.38 18.20 8.20
N LEU A 166 -18.78 18.91 7.24
CA LEU A 166 -18.01 18.28 6.16
C LEU A 166 -16.77 17.56 6.69
N CYS A 167 -16.07 18.14 7.68
CA CYS A 167 -14.94 17.51 8.36
C CYS A 167 -15.35 16.22 9.07
N ILE A 168 -16.47 16.20 9.79
CA ILE A 168 -16.99 15.02 10.47
C ILE A 168 -17.34 13.94 9.46
N VAL A 169 -18.06 14.28 8.39
CA VAL A 169 -18.42 13.33 7.32
C VAL A 169 -17.16 12.73 6.69
N THR A 170 -16.21 13.58 6.30
CA THR A 170 -14.93 13.16 5.71
C THR A 170 -14.14 12.26 6.68
N HIS A 171 -14.07 12.64 7.96
CA HIS A 171 -13.40 11.84 9.00
C HIS A 171 -14.01 10.45 9.14
N LEU A 172 -15.33 10.35 9.22
CA LEU A 172 -16.04 9.08 9.36
C LEU A 172 -15.85 8.20 8.12
N MET A 173 -15.93 8.78 6.92
CA MET A 173 -15.68 8.07 5.66
C MET A 173 -14.25 7.55 5.56
N LEU A 174 -13.26 8.41 5.81
CA LEU A 174 -11.85 8.02 5.77
C LEU A 174 -11.50 7.01 6.87
N ARG A 175 -12.04 7.17 8.09
CA ARG A 175 -11.87 6.20 9.16
C ARG A 175 -12.39 4.81 8.79
N SER A 176 -13.59 4.76 8.21
CA SER A 176 -14.18 3.50 7.76
C SER A 176 -13.32 2.83 6.66
N LEU A 177 -12.85 3.61 5.70
CA LEU A 177 -12.01 3.14 4.60
C LEU A 177 -10.64 2.64 5.08
N LEU A 178 -9.97 3.42 5.95
CA LEU A 178 -8.60 3.17 6.41
C LEU A 178 -8.51 2.05 7.42
N ASN A 179 -9.55 1.82 8.23
CA ASN A 179 -9.57 0.69 9.17
C ASN A 179 -9.98 -0.65 8.53
N GLY A 180 -10.33 -0.64 7.25
CA GLY A 180 -10.79 -1.81 6.52
C GLY A 180 -9.81 -2.32 5.46
N LYS A 181 -10.36 -3.08 4.53
CA LYS A 181 -9.70 -3.70 3.38
C LYS A 181 -8.79 -2.74 2.61
N TYR A 182 -9.27 -1.50 2.34
CA TYR A 182 -8.50 -0.53 1.55
C TYR A 182 -7.35 0.11 2.34
N GLY A 183 -7.52 0.34 3.64
CA GLY A 183 -6.43 0.86 4.48
C GLY A 183 -5.24 -0.09 4.53
N ARG A 184 -5.51 -1.39 4.69
CA ARG A 184 -4.46 -2.41 4.59
C ARG A 184 -3.82 -2.46 3.21
N ALA A 185 -4.61 -2.33 2.14
CA ALA A 185 -4.08 -2.28 0.78
C ALA A 185 -3.18 -1.04 0.54
N PHE A 186 -3.57 0.14 1.05
CA PHE A 186 -2.74 1.34 1.00
C PHE A 186 -1.40 1.12 1.70
N MET A 187 -1.40 0.62 2.93
CA MET A 187 -0.18 0.35 3.70
C MET A 187 0.69 -0.75 3.05
N ALA A 188 0.07 -1.78 2.47
CA ALA A 188 0.79 -2.82 1.73
C ALA A 188 1.53 -2.25 0.51
N VAL A 189 0.87 -1.38 -0.25
CA VAL A 189 1.47 -0.68 -1.41
C VAL A 189 2.61 0.24 -0.96
N ASN A 190 2.46 0.93 0.17
CA ASN A 190 3.51 1.78 0.73
C ASN A 190 4.78 0.98 1.09
N THR A 191 4.61 -0.17 1.74
CA THR A 191 5.73 -0.96 2.28
C THR A 191 6.42 -1.77 1.19
N ALA A 192 5.65 -2.49 0.34
CA ALA A 192 6.22 -3.39 -0.66
C ALA A 192 5.26 -3.63 -1.85
N GLU A 193 5.37 -2.82 -2.92
CA GLU A 193 4.49 -2.89 -4.09
C GLU A 193 4.42 -4.29 -4.71
N VAL A 194 5.58 -4.93 -4.95
CA VAL A 194 5.65 -6.26 -5.59
C VAL A 194 5.00 -7.33 -4.71
N ALA A 195 5.18 -7.25 -3.39
CA ALA A 195 4.53 -8.18 -2.46
C ALA A 195 3.01 -7.96 -2.40
N ALA A 196 2.54 -6.72 -2.51
CA ALA A 196 1.11 -6.41 -2.59
C ALA A 196 0.50 -6.98 -3.89
N GLU A 197 1.21 -6.85 -5.03
CA GLU A 197 0.77 -7.42 -6.31
C GLU A 197 0.73 -8.94 -6.28
N SER A 198 1.70 -9.60 -5.65
CA SER A 198 1.75 -11.06 -5.56
C SER A 198 0.61 -11.69 -4.74
N VAL A 199 -0.04 -10.91 -3.90
CA VAL A 199 -1.25 -11.34 -3.16
C VAL A 199 -2.55 -10.80 -3.79
N GLY A 200 -2.49 -10.32 -5.04
CA GLY A 200 -3.67 -9.92 -5.81
C GLY A 200 -4.16 -8.49 -5.57
N VAL A 201 -3.40 -7.65 -4.86
CA VAL A 201 -3.69 -6.21 -4.72
C VAL A 201 -3.24 -5.47 -5.98
N SER A 202 -4.14 -4.75 -6.64
CA SER A 202 -3.79 -3.94 -7.80
C SER A 202 -3.17 -2.61 -7.36
N VAL A 203 -1.83 -2.53 -7.38
CA VAL A 203 -1.07 -1.33 -6.99
C VAL A 203 -1.53 -0.09 -7.75
N TYR A 204 -1.72 -0.22 -9.07
CA TYR A 204 -2.21 0.88 -9.90
C TYR A 204 -3.55 1.44 -9.41
N ARG A 205 -4.56 0.57 -9.20
CA ARG A 205 -5.90 0.99 -8.76
C ARG A 205 -5.86 1.63 -7.38
N ILE A 206 -5.09 1.06 -6.45
CA ILE A 206 -4.95 1.57 -5.08
C ILE A 206 -4.34 2.97 -5.09
N LYS A 207 -3.30 3.20 -5.89
CA LYS A 207 -2.68 4.52 -6.04
C LYS A 207 -3.61 5.55 -6.66
N VAL A 208 -4.36 5.18 -7.73
CA VAL A 208 -5.35 6.08 -8.35
C VAL A 208 -6.44 6.46 -7.34
N ILE A 209 -6.96 5.50 -6.58
CA ILE A 209 -7.98 5.76 -5.54
C ILE A 209 -7.46 6.77 -4.51
N ALA A 210 -6.21 6.61 -4.04
CA ALA A 210 -5.61 7.53 -3.09
C ALA A 210 -5.48 8.96 -3.66
N PHE A 211 -5.05 9.09 -4.93
CA PHE A 211 -5.00 10.40 -5.62
C PHE A 211 -6.37 11.04 -5.74
N VAL A 212 -7.39 10.28 -6.15
CA VAL A 212 -8.75 10.80 -6.31
C VAL A 212 -9.33 11.26 -4.96
N ILE A 213 -9.16 10.48 -3.90
CA ILE A 213 -9.60 10.89 -2.55
C ILE A 213 -8.92 12.20 -2.16
N SER A 214 -7.61 12.28 -2.34
CA SER A 214 -6.83 13.47 -2.00
C SER A 214 -7.25 14.69 -2.81
N ALA A 215 -7.53 14.50 -4.10
CA ALA A 215 -7.99 15.57 -4.99
C ALA A 215 -9.38 16.09 -4.61
N VAL A 216 -10.34 15.18 -4.31
CA VAL A 216 -11.70 15.56 -3.93
C VAL A 216 -11.73 16.39 -2.64
N THR A 217 -11.03 15.91 -1.60
CA THR A 217 -11.00 16.63 -0.31
C THR A 217 -10.30 17.98 -0.42
N CYS A 218 -9.20 18.03 -1.19
CA CYS A 218 -8.48 19.26 -1.46
C CYS A 218 -9.30 20.23 -2.33
N GLY A 219 -10.03 19.73 -3.32
CA GLY A 219 -10.94 20.53 -4.15
C GLY A 219 -12.09 21.13 -3.35
N PHE A 220 -12.70 20.35 -2.43
CA PHE A 220 -13.71 20.89 -1.51
C PHE A 220 -13.13 21.97 -0.59
N SER A 221 -11.89 21.78 -0.11
CA SER A 221 -11.18 22.80 0.68
C SER A 221 -11.03 24.13 -0.11
N GLY A 222 -10.62 24.04 -1.38
CA GLY A 222 -10.52 25.22 -2.26
C GLY A 222 -11.88 25.87 -2.55
N ALA A 223 -12.91 25.08 -2.82
CA ALA A 223 -14.26 25.55 -3.06
C ALA A 223 -14.82 26.35 -1.87
N LEU A 224 -14.62 25.86 -0.63
CA LEU A 224 -15.05 26.55 0.59
C LEU A 224 -14.36 27.92 0.75
N ILE A 225 -13.06 28.01 0.49
CA ILE A 225 -12.32 29.28 0.58
C ILE A 225 -12.84 30.28 -0.46
N ALA A 226 -13.03 29.85 -1.71
CA ALA A 226 -13.52 30.70 -2.77
C ALA A 226 -14.92 31.28 -2.46
N GLN A 227 -15.82 30.45 -1.96
CA GLN A 227 -17.18 30.84 -1.59
C GLN A 227 -17.21 31.72 -0.34
N GLN A 228 -16.40 31.45 0.69
CA GLN A 228 -16.37 32.23 1.91
C GLN A 228 -15.75 33.61 1.69
N ASN A 229 -14.65 33.67 0.93
CA ASN A 229 -14.01 34.97 0.59
C ASN A 229 -14.77 35.73 -0.52
N GLN A 230 -15.68 35.07 -1.26
CA GLN A 230 -16.36 35.60 -2.45
C GLN A 230 -15.40 36.10 -3.54
N PHE A 231 -14.17 35.61 -3.50
CA PHE A 231 -13.06 36.01 -4.35
C PHE A 231 -11.99 34.91 -4.42
N ILE A 232 -11.36 34.78 -5.56
CA ILE A 232 -10.19 33.92 -5.76
C ILE A 232 -9.24 34.55 -6.79
N SER A 233 -7.92 34.50 -6.53
CA SER A 233 -6.87 34.92 -7.47
C SER A 233 -5.77 33.88 -7.57
N SER A 234 -4.88 34.02 -8.55
CA SER A 234 -3.70 33.16 -8.71
C SER A 234 -2.78 33.16 -7.49
N ASP A 235 -2.77 34.27 -6.71
CA ASP A 235 -1.92 34.42 -5.51
C ASP A 235 -2.26 33.40 -4.39
N PHE A 236 -3.45 32.79 -4.44
CA PHE A 236 -3.80 31.72 -3.53
C PHE A 236 -3.16 30.37 -3.90
N ILE A 237 -2.58 30.23 -5.11
CA ILE A 237 -2.01 28.99 -5.63
C ILE A 237 -0.49 29.03 -5.48
N THR A 238 0.00 28.97 -4.26
CA THR A 238 1.44 29.03 -4.01
C THR A 238 2.02 27.65 -3.73
N PHE A 239 3.28 27.45 -4.11
CA PHE A 239 4.04 26.27 -3.70
C PHE A 239 4.10 26.13 -2.17
N ASN A 240 4.21 27.25 -1.45
CA ASN A 240 4.20 27.27 0.02
C ASN A 240 2.94 26.65 0.62
N MET A 241 1.79 26.81 -0.02
CA MET A 241 0.54 26.17 0.40
C MET A 241 0.62 24.64 0.32
N SER A 242 1.22 24.10 -0.74
CA SER A 242 1.46 22.64 -0.85
C SER A 242 2.38 22.13 0.24
N ILE A 243 3.43 22.88 0.58
CA ILE A 243 4.33 22.58 1.70
C ILE A 243 3.57 22.64 3.03
N PHE A 244 2.71 23.62 3.23
CA PHE A 244 1.93 23.78 4.45
C PHE A 244 0.98 22.57 4.67
N PHE A 245 0.27 22.12 3.63
CA PHE A 245 -0.55 20.91 3.72
C PHE A 245 0.28 19.67 4.02
N LEU A 246 1.46 19.55 3.40
CA LEU A 246 2.38 18.43 3.70
C LEU A 246 2.87 18.49 5.15
N LEU A 247 3.20 19.67 5.66
CA LEU A 247 3.59 19.88 7.06
C LEU A 247 2.50 19.42 8.03
N ILE A 248 1.23 19.75 7.75
CA ILE A 248 0.09 19.31 8.56
C ILE A 248 0.07 17.79 8.68
N VAL A 249 0.27 17.08 7.56
CA VAL A 249 0.27 15.61 7.53
C VAL A 249 1.48 15.04 8.27
N LEU A 250 2.68 15.53 8.01
CA LEU A 250 3.92 15.03 8.61
C LEU A 250 3.96 15.29 10.11
N PHE A 251 3.60 16.50 10.54
CA PHE A 251 3.56 16.86 11.95
C PHE A 251 2.44 16.11 12.70
N GLY A 252 1.26 16.00 12.09
CA GLY A 252 0.12 15.30 12.67
C GLY A 252 0.33 13.78 12.77
N GLY A 253 1.04 13.20 11.79
CA GLY A 253 1.29 11.76 11.64
C GLY A 253 0.24 11.06 10.78
N SER A 254 0.56 9.82 10.37
CA SER A 254 -0.25 9.04 9.42
C SER A 254 -1.57 8.49 9.98
N SER A 255 -1.85 8.66 11.28
CA SER A 255 -3.13 8.19 11.87
C SER A 255 -4.32 8.97 11.29
N VAL A 256 -5.53 8.40 11.39
CA VAL A 256 -6.78 9.06 10.96
C VAL A 256 -7.00 10.41 11.66
N TYR A 257 -6.53 10.54 12.91
CA TYR A 257 -6.62 11.77 13.70
C TYR A 257 -5.43 12.73 13.49
N GLY A 258 -4.35 12.25 12.85
CA GLY A 258 -3.15 13.03 12.61
C GLY A 258 -3.40 14.37 11.90
N PRO A 259 -4.08 14.39 10.75
CA PRO A 259 -4.38 15.62 10.03
C PRO A 259 -5.18 16.64 10.84
N LEU A 260 -6.07 16.18 11.74
CA LEU A 260 -6.82 17.08 12.61
C LEU A 260 -5.90 17.77 13.62
N LEU A 261 -5.04 17.02 14.28
CA LEU A 261 -4.07 17.57 15.24
C LEU A 261 -3.08 18.52 14.55
N GLY A 262 -2.57 18.11 13.39
CA GLY A 262 -1.68 18.93 12.58
C GLY A 262 -2.34 20.23 12.11
N ALA A 263 -3.59 20.16 11.62
CA ALA A 263 -4.35 21.33 11.18
C ALA A 263 -4.60 22.32 12.33
N VAL A 264 -5.01 21.83 13.51
CA VAL A 264 -5.21 22.70 14.67
C VAL A 264 -3.92 23.41 15.05
N VAL A 265 -2.83 22.66 15.29
CA VAL A 265 -1.56 23.24 15.76
C VAL A 265 -0.97 24.20 14.72
N LEU A 266 -0.89 23.77 13.46
CA LEU A 266 -0.24 24.60 12.43
C LEU A 266 -1.07 25.79 12.01
N THR A 267 -2.41 25.70 11.98
CA THR A 267 -3.25 26.89 11.70
C THR A 267 -3.18 27.91 12.83
N LEU A 268 -3.15 27.49 14.09
CA LEU A 268 -2.95 28.40 15.22
C LEU A 268 -1.57 29.04 15.17
N LEU A 269 -0.53 28.25 14.88
CA LEU A 269 0.84 28.75 14.75
C LEU A 269 0.96 29.75 13.58
N ASP A 270 0.35 29.45 12.44
CA ASP A 270 0.32 30.31 11.27
C ASP A 270 -0.26 31.70 11.60
N ASN A 271 -1.43 31.70 12.24
CA ASN A 271 -2.08 32.94 12.68
C ASN A 271 -1.25 33.71 13.72
N PHE A 272 -0.55 33.01 14.62
CA PHE A 272 0.35 33.61 15.59
C PHE A 272 1.57 34.25 14.89
N LEU A 273 2.18 33.53 13.95
CA LEU A 273 3.36 33.95 13.20
C LEU A 273 3.06 35.02 12.13
N ALA A 274 1.81 35.19 11.72
CA ALA A 274 1.41 36.21 10.76
C ALA A 274 1.82 37.64 11.20
N ARG A 275 2.10 37.86 12.50
CA ARG A 275 2.64 39.11 13.04
C ARG A 275 4.12 39.31 12.66
N TRP A 276 4.85 38.25 12.31
CA TRP A 276 6.27 38.26 11.97
C TRP A 276 6.55 37.47 10.68
N PRO A 277 6.18 37.99 9.49
CA PRO A 277 6.27 37.27 8.22
C PRO A 277 7.69 36.75 7.90
N HIS A 278 8.73 37.50 8.30
CA HIS A 278 10.13 37.10 8.07
C HIS A 278 10.57 35.87 8.86
N VAL A 279 9.94 35.61 10.00
CA VAL A 279 10.25 34.45 10.87
C VAL A 279 9.38 33.23 10.52
N GLN A 280 8.25 33.46 9.88
CA GLN A 280 7.25 32.41 9.59
C GLN A 280 7.84 31.25 8.78
N HIS A 281 8.49 31.55 7.66
CA HIS A 281 9.09 30.48 6.79
C HIS A 281 10.23 29.75 7.48
N PHE A 282 11.07 30.45 8.25
CA PHE A 282 12.12 29.85 9.06
C PHE A 282 11.52 28.91 10.11
N THR A 283 10.47 29.34 10.79
CA THR A 283 9.79 28.54 11.82
C THR A 283 9.18 27.26 11.23
N TYR A 284 8.59 27.31 10.04
CA TYR A 284 8.08 26.11 9.36
C TYR A 284 9.19 25.12 9.03
N GLY A 285 10.33 25.59 8.53
CA GLY A 285 11.50 24.75 8.27
C GLY A 285 12.03 24.11 9.56
N ALA A 286 12.19 24.91 10.61
CA ALA A 286 12.65 24.43 11.92
C ALA A 286 11.66 23.43 12.54
N LEU A 287 10.36 23.70 12.46
CA LEU A 287 9.31 22.79 12.94
C LEU A 287 9.29 21.47 12.18
N LEU A 288 9.50 21.50 10.85
CA LEU A 288 9.61 20.31 10.03
C LEU A 288 10.78 19.44 10.48
N LEU A 289 11.96 20.03 10.64
CA LEU A 289 13.16 19.33 11.10
C LEU A 289 12.96 18.75 12.52
N PHE A 290 12.37 19.54 13.41
CA PHE A 290 12.02 19.09 14.76
C PHE A 290 11.03 17.91 14.72
N ALA A 291 9.96 18.00 13.93
CA ALA A 291 8.97 16.93 13.81
C ALA A 291 9.59 15.62 13.28
N LEU A 292 10.41 15.72 12.23
CA LEU A 292 11.08 14.54 11.65
C LEU A 292 12.09 13.89 12.62
N TYR A 293 12.76 14.69 13.47
CA TYR A 293 13.73 14.20 14.42
C TYR A 293 13.10 13.67 15.72
N ALA A 294 12.20 14.46 16.33
CA ALA A 294 11.65 14.18 17.66
C ALA A 294 10.36 13.34 17.63
N MET A 295 9.63 13.37 16.51
CA MET A 295 8.33 12.71 16.34
C MET A 295 8.22 12.04 14.97
N PRO A 296 9.03 11.03 14.65
CA PRO A 296 9.04 10.41 13.31
C PRO A 296 7.68 9.83 12.92
N ASP A 297 6.88 9.36 13.89
CA ASP A 297 5.52 8.85 13.69
C ASP A 297 4.43 9.94 13.83
N GLY A 298 4.84 11.20 14.07
CA GLY A 298 3.99 12.37 14.23
C GLY A 298 3.35 12.52 15.61
N LEU A 299 2.70 13.70 15.82
CA LEU A 299 2.09 14.10 17.08
C LEU A 299 1.04 13.11 17.58
N SER A 300 0.24 12.54 16.68
CA SER A 300 -0.81 11.57 17.03
C SER A 300 -0.27 10.29 17.65
N ALA A 301 0.85 9.78 17.16
CA ALA A 301 1.51 8.59 17.71
C ALA A 301 2.15 8.90 19.06
N TRP A 302 2.78 10.08 19.21
CA TRP A 302 3.35 10.56 20.46
C TRP A 302 2.30 10.71 21.56
N LEU A 303 1.17 11.36 21.27
CA LEU A 303 0.05 11.48 22.20
C LEU A 303 -0.53 10.11 22.57
N ARG A 304 -0.66 9.20 21.61
CA ARG A 304 -1.10 7.82 21.88
C ARG A 304 -0.14 7.10 22.82
N SER A 305 1.17 7.25 22.64
CA SER A 305 2.17 6.62 23.51
C SER A 305 2.05 7.11 24.95
N ILE A 306 1.81 8.40 25.17
CA ILE A 306 1.54 8.99 26.49
C ILE A 306 0.21 8.45 27.04
N ALA A 307 -0.86 8.45 26.24
CA ALA A 307 -2.16 7.96 26.66
C ALA A 307 -2.12 6.49 27.11
N VAL A 308 -1.37 5.64 26.40
CA VAL A 308 -1.17 4.22 26.75
C VAL A 308 -0.37 4.09 28.05
N ARG A 309 0.61 4.96 28.32
CA ARG A 309 1.36 4.96 29.59
C ARG A 309 0.48 5.33 30.78
N ILE A 310 -0.42 6.31 30.60
CA ILE A 310 -1.35 6.77 31.65
C ILE A 310 -2.52 5.77 31.81
N PHE A 311 -3.00 5.22 30.72
CA PHE A 311 -4.15 4.30 30.67
C PHE A 311 -3.78 2.98 29.98
N PRO A 312 -3.09 2.04 30.67
CA PRO A 312 -2.64 0.78 30.06
C PRO A 312 -3.76 -0.08 29.44
N GLY A 313 -5.00 0.16 29.86
CA GLY A 313 -6.18 -0.50 29.28
C GLY A 313 -6.44 -0.18 27.80
N LEU A 314 -5.86 0.91 27.27
CA LEU A 314 -5.96 1.29 25.85
C LEU A 314 -5.13 0.40 24.92
N ALA A 315 -4.10 -0.28 25.45
CA ALA A 315 -3.23 -1.19 24.71
C ALA A 315 -3.76 -2.63 24.64
N ARG A 316 -4.90 -2.94 25.29
CA ARG A 316 -5.42 -4.32 25.32
C ARG A 316 -5.98 -4.71 23.96
N HIS A 317 -5.40 -5.74 23.37
CA HIS A 317 -5.93 -6.41 22.19
C HIS A 317 -7.17 -7.26 22.54
N PRO A 318 -8.05 -7.54 21.56
CA PRO A 318 -9.15 -8.50 21.76
C PRO A 318 -8.58 -9.84 22.22
N ALA A 319 -9.29 -10.52 23.12
CA ALA A 319 -8.94 -11.89 23.48
C ALA A 319 -9.07 -12.79 22.24
N LEU A 320 -8.09 -13.66 22.05
CA LEU A 320 -8.17 -14.69 21.03
C LEU A 320 -9.32 -15.65 21.36
N PRO A 321 -10.03 -16.19 20.34
CA PRO A 321 -11.01 -17.24 20.55
C PRO A 321 -10.36 -18.42 21.27
N SER A 322 -11.05 -19.00 22.26
CA SER A 322 -10.55 -20.15 23.05
C SER A 322 -10.37 -21.41 22.22
N ALA A 323 -11.06 -21.53 21.09
CA ALA A 323 -10.86 -22.61 20.11
C ALA A 323 -10.97 -22.02 18.69
N LEU A 324 -9.98 -22.29 17.85
CA LEU A 324 -10.01 -21.98 16.43
C LEU A 324 -10.46 -23.21 15.67
N SER A 325 -11.44 -23.06 14.78
CA SER A 325 -11.80 -24.13 13.84
C SER A 325 -10.61 -24.42 12.92
N PRO A 326 -10.38 -25.70 12.55
CA PRO A 326 -9.33 -26.04 11.60
C PRO A 326 -9.51 -25.29 10.30
N TRP A 327 -8.44 -24.66 9.82
CA TRP A 327 -8.46 -24.03 8.50
C TRP A 327 -8.61 -25.11 7.41
N ARG A 328 -9.57 -24.90 6.52
CA ARG A 328 -9.81 -25.75 5.35
C ARG A 328 -9.77 -24.87 4.12
N LEU A 329 -9.06 -25.30 3.08
CA LEU A 329 -9.23 -24.67 1.77
C LEU A 329 -10.70 -24.78 1.37
N HIS A 330 -11.30 -23.66 1.00
CA HIS A 330 -12.60 -23.71 0.36
C HIS A 330 -12.43 -24.53 -0.92
N ALA A 331 -13.16 -25.63 -1.05
CA ALA A 331 -13.07 -26.54 -2.16
C ALA A 331 -13.44 -25.82 -3.47
N ASN A 332 -12.47 -25.10 -4.04
CA ASN A 332 -12.48 -24.87 -5.47
C ASN A 332 -12.26 -26.24 -6.08
N GLU A 333 -13.23 -26.75 -6.85
CA GLU A 333 -13.27 -27.98 -7.62
C GLU A 333 -12.03 -28.85 -7.39
N ALA A 334 -12.19 -29.97 -6.66
CA ALA A 334 -11.08 -30.85 -6.35
C ALA A 334 -10.35 -31.14 -7.67
N LEU A 335 -9.19 -30.51 -7.86
CA LEU A 335 -8.38 -30.79 -9.04
C LEU A 335 -8.01 -32.25 -8.98
N GLU A 336 -8.24 -32.98 -10.08
CA GLU A 336 -7.80 -34.36 -10.20
C GLU A 336 -6.31 -34.44 -9.82
N ALA A 337 -5.98 -35.34 -8.93
CA ALA A 337 -4.60 -35.55 -8.51
C ALA A 337 -3.71 -35.88 -9.72
N ASN A 338 -2.48 -35.40 -9.71
CA ASN A 338 -1.47 -35.65 -10.76
C ASN A 338 -1.77 -35.08 -12.16
N ARG A 339 -2.70 -34.12 -12.28
CA ARG A 339 -2.94 -33.38 -13.53
C ARG A 339 -1.87 -32.30 -13.71
N PRO A 340 -1.44 -31.97 -14.96
CA PRO A 340 -0.61 -30.79 -15.22
C PRO A 340 -1.31 -29.51 -14.76
N LEU A 341 -0.72 -28.81 -13.80
CA LEU A 341 -1.22 -27.53 -13.27
C LEU A 341 -0.55 -26.34 -13.94
N LEU A 342 0.77 -26.42 -14.12
CA LEU A 342 1.55 -25.43 -14.81
C LEU A 342 2.41 -26.14 -15.86
N GLU A 343 2.35 -25.65 -17.11
CA GLU A 343 3.15 -26.13 -18.23
C GLU A 343 3.88 -24.92 -18.83
N ALA A 344 5.20 -25.00 -18.87
CA ALA A 344 6.06 -24.02 -19.52
C ALA A 344 6.85 -24.73 -20.62
N LYS A 345 6.94 -24.12 -21.80
CA LYS A 345 7.62 -24.69 -22.97
C LYS A 345 8.49 -23.65 -23.67
N GLY A 346 9.73 -24.02 -23.94
CA GLY A 346 10.69 -23.22 -24.70
C GLY A 346 11.01 -21.88 -24.05
N LEU A 347 11.03 -21.80 -22.70
CA LEU A 347 11.25 -20.53 -22.02
C LEU A 347 12.67 -20.02 -22.26
N TYR A 348 12.74 -18.79 -22.76
CA TYR A 348 13.99 -18.10 -23.03
C TYR A 348 13.95 -16.68 -22.48
N LYS A 349 15.05 -16.29 -21.80
CA LYS A 349 15.25 -14.93 -21.31
C LYS A 349 16.71 -14.55 -21.39
N ALA A 350 17.01 -13.37 -21.96
CA ALA A 350 18.35 -12.81 -22.04
C ALA A 350 18.41 -11.41 -21.40
N TYR A 351 19.53 -11.09 -20.78
CA TYR A 351 19.85 -9.77 -20.25
C TYR A 351 21.23 -9.37 -20.79
N GLY A 352 21.26 -8.64 -21.90
CA GLY A 352 22.52 -8.32 -22.58
C GLY A 352 23.24 -9.61 -23.01
N GLY A 353 24.45 -9.85 -22.50
CA GLY A 353 25.25 -11.04 -22.81
C GLY A 353 24.97 -12.29 -21.97
N VAL A 354 24.06 -12.20 -20.96
CA VAL A 354 23.76 -13.33 -20.06
C VAL A 354 22.39 -13.92 -20.39
N VAL A 355 22.31 -15.26 -20.50
CA VAL A 355 21.08 -15.99 -20.79
C VAL A 355 20.72 -16.88 -19.58
N PRO A 356 20.04 -16.35 -18.55
CA PRO A 356 19.70 -17.11 -17.33
C PRO A 356 18.57 -18.13 -17.52
N THR A 357 17.87 -18.13 -18.65
CA THR A 357 16.88 -19.14 -19.01
C THR A 357 16.99 -19.39 -20.50
N ASN A 358 17.34 -20.61 -20.87
CA ASN A 358 17.64 -21.00 -22.24
C ASN A 358 16.93 -22.32 -22.59
N ASP A 359 15.82 -22.19 -23.32
CA ASP A 359 14.98 -23.29 -23.81
C ASP A 359 14.51 -24.26 -22.68
N VAL A 360 13.95 -23.69 -21.62
CA VAL A 360 13.52 -24.47 -20.45
C VAL A 360 12.07 -24.92 -20.60
N ASP A 361 11.89 -26.25 -20.54
CA ASP A 361 10.59 -26.91 -20.42
C ASP A 361 10.34 -27.40 -18.99
N LEU A 362 9.13 -27.17 -18.48
CA LEU A 362 8.77 -27.45 -17.09
C LEU A 362 7.30 -27.85 -17.00
N THR A 363 6.99 -28.90 -16.24
CA THR A 363 5.62 -29.30 -15.93
C THR A 363 5.46 -29.54 -14.44
N LEU A 364 4.56 -28.78 -13.78
CA LEU A 364 4.19 -28.98 -12.38
C LEU A 364 2.84 -29.69 -12.30
N ARG A 365 2.76 -30.74 -11.47
CA ARG A 365 1.55 -31.55 -11.29
C ARG A 365 0.83 -31.22 -9.99
N THR A 366 -0.49 -31.30 -10.01
CA THR A 366 -1.35 -31.00 -8.85
C THR A 366 -1.03 -31.90 -7.65
N GLY A 367 -0.98 -31.30 -6.45
CA GLY A 367 -0.81 -31.98 -5.17
C GLY A 367 0.60 -32.53 -4.90
N HIS A 368 1.60 -32.13 -5.67
CA HIS A 368 2.99 -32.53 -5.51
C HIS A 368 3.87 -31.39 -5.00
N VAL A 369 4.96 -31.73 -4.31
CA VAL A 369 6.08 -30.83 -4.02
C VAL A 369 7.14 -31.03 -5.09
N HIS A 370 7.30 -30.02 -5.94
CA HIS A 370 8.38 -29.94 -6.92
C HIS A 370 9.50 -29.10 -6.34
N SER A 371 10.75 -29.53 -6.50
CA SER A 371 11.91 -28.70 -6.16
C SER A 371 12.72 -28.33 -7.38
N LEU A 372 13.15 -27.06 -7.43
CA LEU A 372 14.03 -26.51 -8.45
C LEU A 372 15.39 -26.25 -7.81
N ILE A 373 16.40 -27.01 -8.20
CA ILE A 373 17.75 -26.94 -7.66
C ILE A 373 18.76 -26.57 -8.75
N GLY A 374 19.99 -26.27 -8.38
CA GLY A 374 21.09 -25.96 -9.25
C GLY A 374 22.11 -25.03 -8.59
N PRO A 375 23.33 -24.90 -9.14
CA PRO A 375 24.36 -24.02 -8.59
C PRO A 375 23.94 -22.53 -8.61
N ASN A 376 24.74 -21.68 -7.97
CA ASN A 376 24.53 -20.24 -7.99
C ASN A 376 24.72 -19.72 -9.42
N GLY A 377 23.81 -18.86 -9.87
CA GLY A 377 23.83 -18.37 -11.25
C GLY A 377 23.12 -19.28 -12.28
N ALA A 378 22.63 -20.47 -11.90
CA ALA A 378 21.93 -21.39 -12.80
C ALA A 378 20.60 -20.87 -13.39
N GLY A 379 20.12 -19.69 -12.96
CA GLY A 379 18.89 -19.07 -13.50
C GLY A 379 17.61 -19.37 -12.71
N LYS A 380 17.67 -20.06 -11.57
CA LYS A 380 16.51 -20.44 -10.74
C LYS A 380 15.57 -19.27 -10.43
N THR A 381 16.10 -18.19 -9.87
CA THR A 381 15.32 -17.00 -9.50
C THR A 381 14.72 -16.31 -10.74
N THR A 382 15.43 -16.30 -11.88
CA THR A 382 14.89 -15.76 -13.12
C THR A 382 13.73 -16.60 -13.62
N LEU A 383 13.85 -17.93 -13.62
CA LEU A 383 12.75 -18.82 -13.97
C LEU A 383 11.54 -18.60 -13.07
N LEU A 384 11.74 -18.49 -11.74
CA LEU A 384 10.66 -18.21 -10.80
C LEU A 384 10.00 -16.85 -11.06
N ASN A 385 10.79 -15.83 -11.40
CA ASN A 385 10.29 -14.50 -11.80
C ASN A 385 9.44 -14.57 -13.06
N ILE A 386 9.82 -15.39 -14.02
CA ILE A 386 9.07 -15.61 -15.25
C ILE A 386 7.74 -16.32 -14.94
N LEU A 387 7.76 -17.42 -14.18
CA LEU A 387 6.56 -18.18 -13.83
C LEU A 387 5.55 -17.38 -13.03
N SER A 388 6.01 -16.42 -12.21
CA SER A 388 5.15 -15.54 -11.38
C SER A 388 4.72 -14.25 -12.07
N GLY A 389 5.10 -14.01 -13.32
CA GLY A 389 4.76 -12.79 -14.07
C GLY A 389 5.51 -11.52 -13.61
N VAL A 390 6.61 -11.68 -12.84
CA VAL A 390 7.50 -10.56 -12.46
C VAL A 390 8.36 -10.13 -13.64
N VAL A 391 8.75 -11.10 -14.47
CA VAL A 391 9.56 -10.90 -15.67
C VAL A 391 8.86 -11.58 -16.83
N GLU A 392 8.73 -10.89 -17.95
CA GLU A 392 8.22 -11.46 -19.19
C GLU A 392 9.33 -12.23 -19.93
N PRO A 393 9.09 -13.49 -20.36
CA PRO A 393 10.06 -14.23 -21.17
C PRO A 393 10.17 -13.58 -22.56
N ASP A 394 11.35 -13.69 -23.20
CA ASP A 394 11.55 -13.18 -24.56
C ASP A 394 10.96 -14.17 -25.60
N ARG A 395 10.89 -15.47 -25.24
CA ARG A 395 10.25 -16.55 -26.02
C ARG A 395 9.69 -17.62 -25.08
N GLY A 396 8.81 -18.44 -25.63
CA GLY A 396 8.19 -19.56 -24.94
C GLY A 396 6.75 -19.29 -24.52
N THR A 397 6.12 -20.28 -23.96
CA THR A 397 4.72 -20.22 -23.49
C THR A 397 4.61 -20.74 -22.08
N ILE A 398 3.67 -20.18 -21.30
CA ILE A 398 3.37 -20.63 -19.95
C ILE A 398 1.86 -20.79 -19.85
N ARG A 399 1.40 -22.00 -19.52
CA ARG A 399 -0.02 -22.24 -19.24
C ARG A 399 -0.21 -22.63 -17.79
N PHE A 400 -1.02 -21.88 -17.10
CA PHE A 400 -1.42 -22.17 -15.72
C PHE A 400 -2.90 -22.56 -15.69
N ASN A 401 -3.19 -23.79 -15.26
CA ASN A 401 -4.53 -24.40 -15.28
C ASN A 401 -5.23 -24.19 -16.65
N GLY A 402 -4.51 -24.42 -17.76
CA GLY A 402 -5.00 -24.27 -19.11
C GLY A 402 -5.03 -22.85 -19.68
N THR A 403 -4.84 -21.81 -18.84
CA THR A 403 -4.83 -20.40 -19.24
C THR A 403 -3.41 -19.95 -19.57
N ASP A 404 -3.21 -19.28 -20.71
CA ASP A 404 -1.92 -18.65 -21.03
C ASP A 404 -1.70 -17.44 -20.12
N VAL A 405 -0.52 -17.39 -19.49
CA VAL A 405 -0.16 -16.34 -18.52
C VAL A 405 0.98 -15.44 -18.98
N VAL A 406 1.55 -15.66 -20.18
CA VAL A 406 2.60 -14.80 -20.74
C VAL A 406 2.05 -13.39 -20.96
N GLY A 407 2.81 -12.38 -20.52
CA GLY A 407 2.39 -10.96 -20.57
C GLY A 407 1.35 -10.55 -19.53
N MET A 408 0.88 -11.48 -18.69
CA MET A 408 0.01 -11.12 -17.57
C MET A 408 0.80 -10.41 -16.46
N SER A 409 0.19 -9.41 -15.83
CA SER A 409 0.76 -8.78 -14.63
C SER A 409 0.81 -9.76 -13.45
N ILE A 410 1.70 -9.52 -12.49
CA ILE A 410 1.82 -10.30 -11.25
C ILE A 410 0.45 -10.50 -10.57
N ASN A 411 -0.32 -9.43 -10.46
CA ASN A 411 -1.68 -9.46 -9.91
C ASN A 411 -2.63 -10.34 -10.78
N GLY A 412 -2.47 -10.35 -12.10
CA GLY A 412 -3.23 -11.22 -13.01
C GLY A 412 -2.95 -12.69 -12.73
N VAL A 413 -1.68 -13.06 -12.65
CA VAL A 413 -1.23 -14.44 -12.34
C VAL A 413 -1.68 -14.86 -10.93
N ALA A 414 -1.54 -13.97 -9.95
CA ALA A 414 -2.00 -14.23 -8.58
C ALA A 414 -3.51 -14.50 -8.51
N ARG A 415 -4.31 -13.84 -9.35
CA ARG A 415 -5.76 -14.08 -9.43
C ARG A 415 -6.14 -15.45 -9.95
N LEU A 416 -5.29 -16.09 -10.70
CA LEU A 416 -5.52 -17.47 -11.17
C LEU A 416 -5.21 -18.51 -10.09
N GLY A 417 -4.59 -18.10 -8.97
CA GLY A 417 -4.28 -18.96 -7.83
C GLY A 417 -2.81 -19.35 -7.74
N LEU A 418 -1.89 -18.54 -8.28
CA LEU A 418 -0.46 -18.69 -8.08
C LEU A 418 -0.02 -17.72 -6.98
N ALA A 419 0.50 -18.22 -5.88
CA ALA A 419 1.09 -17.42 -4.80
C ALA A 419 2.60 -17.60 -4.74
N ARG A 420 3.32 -16.58 -4.27
CA ARG A 420 4.77 -16.61 -4.17
C ARG A 420 5.25 -15.97 -2.86
N THR A 421 6.27 -16.57 -2.23
CA THR A 421 7.14 -15.90 -1.25
C THR A 421 8.39 -15.37 -1.95
N PHE A 422 9.13 -14.49 -1.28
CA PHE A 422 10.33 -13.87 -1.85
C PHE A 422 11.57 -14.30 -1.07
N GLN A 423 12.72 -14.40 -1.74
CA GLN A 423 13.99 -14.73 -1.11
C GLN A 423 14.31 -13.77 0.05
N ASN A 424 14.24 -12.46 -0.20
CA ASN A 424 14.27 -11.45 0.85
C ASN A 424 12.85 -11.24 1.39
N LEU A 425 12.68 -11.37 2.70
CA LEU A 425 11.40 -11.15 3.36
C LEU A 425 10.76 -9.82 2.94
N ARG A 426 9.56 -9.90 2.38
CA ARG A 426 8.76 -8.74 1.99
C ARG A 426 7.47 -8.67 2.79
N LEU A 427 7.63 -8.64 4.12
CA LEU A 427 6.51 -8.41 5.03
C LEU A 427 6.12 -6.94 5.08
N PHE A 428 4.88 -6.69 5.42
CA PHE A 428 4.40 -5.36 5.77
C PHE A 428 4.71 -5.14 7.25
N VAL A 429 5.95 -4.68 7.51
CA VAL A 429 6.59 -4.66 8.85
C VAL A 429 5.86 -3.82 9.88
N ASP A 430 5.18 -2.76 9.44
CA ASP A 430 4.41 -1.85 10.30
C ASP A 430 3.00 -2.36 10.61
N MET A 431 2.55 -3.42 9.93
CA MET A 431 1.28 -4.08 10.18
C MET A 431 1.40 -5.17 11.23
N THR A 432 0.26 -5.51 11.86
CA THR A 432 0.18 -6.71 12.69
C THR A 432 0.31 -7.98 11.84
N VAL A 433 0.63 -9.10 12.49
CA VAL A 433 0.63 -10.42 11.85
C VAL A 433 -0.73 -10.72 11.22
N LEU A 434 -1.81 -10.44 11.96
CA LEU A 434 -3.18 -10.62 11.47
C LEU A 434 -3.47 -9.78 10.23
N ASP A 435 -3.06 -8.50 10.21
CA ASP A 435 -3.29 -7.63 9.06
C ASP A 435 -2.47 -8.07 7.84
N ASN A 436 -1.23 -8.57 8.03
CA ASN A 436 -0.45 -9.18 6.95
C ASN A 436 -1.21 -10.31 6.27
N VAL A 437 -1.81 -11.22 7.04
CA VAL A 437 -2.59 -12.35 6.51
C VAL A 437 -3.88 -11.84 5.84
N LYS A 438 -4.57 -10.87 6.45
CA LYS A 438 -5.77 -10.24 5.86
C LYS A 438 -5.51 -9.54 4.53
N VAL A 439 -4.28 -9.05 4.27
CA VAL A 439 -3.92 -8.54 2.93
C VAL A 439 -3.99 -9.67 1.89
N GLY A 440 -3.58 -10.90 2.24
CA GLY A 440 -3.75 -12.07 1.36
C GLY A 440 -5.22 -12.36 1.01
N LEU A 441 -6.13 -12.13 1.96
CA LEU A 441 -7.58 -12.27 1.76
C LEU A 441 -8.22 -11.10 0.97
N HIS A 442 -7.45 -10.07 0.60
CA HIS A 442 -7.98 -8.85 -0.03
C HIS A 442 -8.95 -9.14 -1.19
N ARG A 443 -8.64 -10.11 -2.03
CA ARG A 443 -9.48 -10.42 -3.21
C ARG A 443 -10.73 -11.23 -2.85
N HIS A 444 -10.72 -11.98 -1.75
CA HIS A 444 -11.83 -12.81 -1.29
C HIS A 444 -12.87 -12.02 -0.47
N MET A 445 -12.52 -10.81 -0.05
CA MET A 445 -13.44 -9.92 0.66
C MET A 445 -14.46 -9.32 -0.31
N GLU A 446 -15.74 -9.54 -0.06
CA GLU A 446 -16.86 -9.07 -0.91
C GLU A 446 -17.04 -7.56 -0.92
N ALA A 447 -16.62 -6.87 0.17
CA ALA A 447 -16.83 -5.45 0.32
C ALA A 447 -16.10 -4.64 -0.78
N GLY A 448 -16.84 -3.89 -1.59
CA GLY A 448 -16.34 -2.94 -2.58
C GLY A 448 -15.96 -1.59 -1.96
N PHE A 449 -15.41 -0.68 -2.78
CA PHE A 449 -14.93 0.63 -2.35
C PHE A 449 -16.01 1.45 -1.62
N TRP A 450 -17.16 1.62 -2.21
CA TRP A 450 -18.27 2.40 -1.61
C TRP A 450 -18.77 1.79 -0.31
N SER A 451 -18.83 0.46 -0.25
CA SER A 451 -19.21 -0.27 0.97
C SER A 451 -18.24 0.00 2.12
N CYS A 452 -16.93 0.03 1.82
CA CYS A 452 -15.89 0.34 2.81
C CYS A 452 -15.89 1.83 3.19
N LEU A 453 -16.10 2.73 2.22
CA LEU A 453 -16.11 4.18 2.46
C LEU A 453 -17.26 4.60 3.40
N PHE A 454 -18.44 4.05 3.18
CA PHE A 454 -19.63 4.36 4.00
C PHE A 454 -19.80 3.47 5.23
N GLY A 455 -18.88 2.54 5.49
CA GLY A 455 -18.94 1.67 6.67
C GLY A 455 -20.17 0.78 6.74
N SER A 456 -20.58 0.23 5.60
CA SER A 456 -21.80 -0.58 5.47
C SER A 456 -21.71 -1.88 6.29
N ARG A 457 -22.88 -2.50 6.55
CA ARG A 457 -22.97 -3.82 7.20
C ARG A 457 -22.21 -4.91 6.41
N LEU A 458 -22.16 -4.79 5.08
CA LEU A 458 -21.40 -5.70 4.23
C LEU A 458 -19.90 -5.59 4.50
N SER A 459 -19.39 -4.37 4.62
CA SER A 459 -17.97 -4.14 4.99
C SER A 459 -17.65 -4.74 6.37
N ALA A 460 -18.51 -4.51 7.35
CA ALA A 460 -18.30 -5.05 8.70
C ALA A 460 -18.33 -6.60 8.72
N ARG A 461 -19.27 -7.23 8.02
CA ARG A 461 -19.34 -8.70 7.90
C ARG A 461 -18.10 -9.27 7.21
N SER A 462 -17.70 -8.67 6.09
CA SER A 462 -16.51 -9.07 5.34
C SER A 462 -15.22 -8.96 6.17
N GLU A 463 -15.10 -7.94 7.03
CA GLU A 463 -13.98 -7.78 7.96
C GLU A 463 -13.98 -8.84 9.07
N ILE A 464 -15.14 -9.22 9.61
CA ILE A 464 -15.27 -10.29 10.61
C ILE A 464 -14.85 -11.62 9.99
N GLN A 465 -15.39 -11.99 8.83
CA GLN A 465 -15.05 -13.23 8.12
C GLN A 465 -13.55 -13.31 7.80
N ALA A 466 -12.98 -12.22 7.25
CA ALA A 466 -11.55 -12.16 6.98
C ALA A 466 -10.69 -12.27 8.25
N THR A 467 -11.18 -11.79 9.39
CA THR A 467 -10.47 -11.91 10.67
C THR A 467 -10.51 -13.36 11.19
N GLU A 468 -11.67 -14.00 11.12
CA GLU A 468 -11.84 -15.41 11.52
C GLU A 468 -10.97 -16.33 10.68
N GLU A 469 -10.99 -16.17 9.36
CA GLU A 469 -10.19 -16.98 8.44
C GLU A 469 -8.69 -16.74 8.61
N ALA A 470 -8.26 -15.49 8.76
CA ALA A 470 -6.86 -15.18 9.01
C ALA A 470 -6.35 -15.80 10.33
N LEU A 471 -7.18 -15.82 11.39
CA LEU A 471 -6.85 -16.49 12.65
C LEU A 471 -6.76 -18.01 12.49
N GLN A 472 -7.62 -18.63 11.66
CA GLN A 472 -7.54 -20.06 11.35
C GLN A 472 -6.24 -20.41 10.61
N ILE A 473 -5.83 -19.59 9.62
CA ILE A 473 -4.55 -19.75 8.91
C ILE A 473 -3.38 -19.61 9.88
N LEU A 474 -3.42 -18.60 10.76
CA LEU A 474 -2.40 -18.42 11.79
C LEU A 474 -2.36 -19.59 12.77
N GLY A 475 -3.52 -20.13 13.16
CA GLY A 475 -3.62 -21.35 13.97
C GLY A 475 -3.02 -22.56 13.28
N PHE A 476 -3.27 -22.74 11.97
CA PHE A 476 -2.66 -23.80 11.16
C PHE A 476 -1.12 -23.73 11.17
N LEU A 477 -0.54 -22.54 11.21
CA LEU A 477 0.92 -22.33 11.24
C LEU A 477 1.49 -22.17 12.66
N GLY A 478 0.68 -22.28 13.71
CA GLY A 478 1.12 -22.12 15.10
C GLY A 478 1.49 -20.69 15.48
N LEU A 479 0.82 -19.69 14.86
CA LEU A 479 1.12 -18.26 15.03
C LEU A 479 -0.07 -17.47 15.63
N ALA A 480 -1.12 -18.14 16.10
CA ALA A 480 -2.33 -17.46 16.57
C ALA A 480 -2.07 -16.53 17.76
N ASP A 481 -1.19 -16.91 18.67
CA ASP A 481 -0.78 -16.14 19.84
C ASP A 481 -0.11 -14.80 19.47
N LYS A 482 0.51 -14.72 18.30
CA LYS A 482 1.22 -13.54 17.78
C LYS A 482 0.39 -12.66 16.84
N ALA A 483 -0.91 -12.98 16.68
CA ALA A 483 -1.79 -12.32 15.71
C ALA A 483 -1.77 -10.78 15.79
N TYR A 484 -1.68 -10.22 16.99
CA TYR A 484 -1.72 -8.78 17.22
C TYR A 484 -0.34 -8.12 17.39
N GLU A 485 0.75 -8.90 17.33
CA GLU A 485 2.11 -8.35 17.35
C GLU A 485 2.44 -7.69 16.01
N ARG A 486 3.34 -6.70 16.00
CA ARG A 486 3.86 -6.13 14.76
C ARG A 486 4.76 -7.15 14.06
N ALA A 487 4.56 -7.35 12.75
CA ALA A 487 5.33 -8.33 12.00
C ALA A 487 6.84 -8.04 12.02
N GLY A 488 7.22 -6.76 11.98
CA GLY A 488 8.63 -6.35 12.01
C GLY A 488 9.35 -6.58 13.35
N SER A 489 8.63 -6.80 14.46
CA SER A 489 9.23 -7.07 15.78
C SER A 489 9.50 -8.54 16.05
N LEU A 490 9.10 -9.45 15.16
CA LEU A 490 9.21 -10.89 15.34
C LEU A 490 10.61 -11.43 14.94
N PRO A 491 11.04 -12.56 15.52
CA PRO A 491 12.22 -13.28 15.03
C PRO A 491 12.07 -13.69 13.56
N TYR A 492 13.20 -13.80 12.85
CA TYR A 492 13.23 -14.06 11.40
C TYR A 492 12.44 -15.31 10.98
N GLY A 493 12.61 -16.45 11.67
CA GLY A 493 11.89 -17.68 11.36
C GLY A 493 10.37 -17.56 11.54
N VAL A 494 9.92 -16.73 12.50
CA VAL A 494 8.49 -16.42 12.68
C VAL A 494 7.99 -15.53 11.55
N GLN A 495 8.77 -14.52 11.17
CA GLN A 495 8.44 -13.64 10.03
C GLN A 495 8.28 -14.45 8.74
N ARG A 496 9.13 -15.45 8.49
CA ARG A 496 9.04 -16.33 7.33
C ARG A 496 7.72 -17.12 7.33
N ARG A 497 7.31 -17.63 8.48
CA ARG A 497 6.00 -18.30 8.62
C ARG A 497 4.82 -17.36 8.40
N VAL A 498 4.93 -16.08 8.79
CA VAL A 498 3.91 -15.06 8.49
C VAL A 498 3.82 -14.78 6.98
N GLU A 499 4.94 -14.78 6.27
CA GLU A 499 4.95 -14.65 4.80
C GLU A 499 4.22 -15.81 4.12
N ILE A 500 4.46 -17.04 4.58
CA ILE A 500 3.73 -18.23 4.12
C ILE A 500 2.24 -18.11 4.46
N ALA A 501 1.88 -17.66 5.68
CA ALA A 501 0.50 -17.44 6.07
C ALA A 501 -0.23 -16.46 5.14
N ARG A 502 0.44 -15.37 4.79
CA ARG A 502 -0.09 -14.38 3.83
C ARG A 502 -0.28 -14.97 2.43
N ALA A 503 0.66 -15.79 1.96
CA ALA A 503 0.54 -16.48 0.68
C ALA A 503 -0.61 -17.50 0.68
N LEU A 504 -0.78 -18.28 1.75
CA LEU A 504 -1.90 -19.23 1.91
C LEU A 504 -3.26 -18.54 1.94
N ALA A 505 -3.33 -17.33 2.49
CA ALA A 505 -4.56 -16.53 2.52
C ALA A 505 -5.05 -16.11 1.12
N THR A 506 -4.24 -16.23 0.08
CA THR A 506 -4.70 -16.03 -1.30
C THR A 506 -5.46 -17.24 -1.86
N HIS A 507 -5.62 -18.32 -1.11
CA HIS A 507 -6.17 -19.62 -1.53
C HIS A 507 -5.46 -20.13 -2.80
N PRO A 508 -4.14 -20.38 -2.73
CA PRO A 508 -3.38 -20.71 -3.91
C PRO A 508 -3.62 -22.16 -4.34
N ARG A 509 -3.58 -22.40 -5.66
CA ARG A 509 -3.45 -23.72 -6.27
C ARG A 509 -1.99 -24.13 -6.41
N LEU A 510 -1.11 -23.14 -6.62
CA LEU A 510 0.34 -23.30 -6.71
C LEU A 510 1.02 -22.27 -5.78
N LEU A 511 1.85 -22.77 -4.89
CA LEU A 511 2.67 -21.96 -3.98
C LEU A 511 4.14 -22.04 -4.38
N LEU A 512 4.73 -20.92 -4.78
CA LEU A 512 6.15 -20.79 -5.08
C LEU A 512 6.90 -20.34 -3.84
N LEU A 513 7.84 -21.14 -3.37
CA LEU A 513 8.69 -20.86 -2.21
C LEU A 513 10.13 -20.64 -2.66
N ASP A 514 10.66 -19.43 -2.43
CA ASP A 514 11.99 -19.02 -2.85
C ASP A 514 12.93 -19.03 -1.64
N GLU A 515 13.78 -20.08 -1.53
CA GLU A 515 14.74 -20.33 -0.44
C GLU A 515 14.11 -20.12 0.96
N PRO A 516 13.02 -20.83 1.29
CA PRO A 516 12.29 -20.58 2.54
C PRO A 516 13.07 -20.98 3.79
N ALA A 517 14.08 -21.85 3.69
CA ALA A 517 14.91 -22.27 4.81
C ALA A 517 16.16 -21.38 5.03
N ALA A 518 16.42 -20.40 4.14
CA ALA A 518 17.58 -19.53 4.28
C ALA A 518 17.52 -18.75 5.61
N GLY A 519 18.60 -18.82 6.40
CA GLY A 519 18.72 -18.13 7.70
C GLY A 519 17.97 -18.77 8.86
N LEU A 520 17.34 -19.95 8.67
CA LEU A 520 16.70 -20.71 9.73
C LEU A 520 17.72 -21.62 10.44
N ASN A 521 17.49 -21.85 11.73
CA ASN A 521 18.23 -22.87 12.47
C ASN A 521 17.69 -24.29 12.13
N PRO A 522 18.43 -25.38 12.51
CA PRO A 522 18.02 -26.76 12.17
C PRO A 522 16.65 -27.18 12.74
N HIS A 523 16.21 -26.60 13.85
CA HIS A 523 14.89 -26.87 14.41
C HIS A 523 13.80 -26.19 13.58
N GLU A 524 13.98 -24.91 13.28
CA GLU A 524 13.05 -24.12 12.44
C GLU A 524 12.93 -24.71 11.03
N THR A 525 14.04 -25.25 10.48
CA THR A 525 14.03 -25.94 9.18
C THR A 525 13.17 -27.20 9.21
N ARG A 526 13.24 -27.98 10.28
CA ARG A 526 12.38 -29.17 10.45
C ARG A 526 10.90 -28.78 10.57
N ASP A 527 10.61 -27.78 11.37
CA ASP A 527 9.23 -27.24 11.49
C ASP A 527 8.70 -26.76 10.14
N LEU A 528 9.55 -26.11 9.32
CA LEU A 528 9.18 -25.67 7.98
C LEU A 528 8.87 -26.85 7.04
N VAL A 529 9.65 -27.93 7.10
CA VAL A 529 9.40 -29.15 6.33
C VAL A 529 8.00 -29.70 6.66
N ASP A 530 7.67 -29.81 7.96
CA ASP A 530 6.36 -30.29 8.40
C ASP A 530 5.22 -29.38 7.96
N VAL A 531 5.44 -28.06 7.96
CA VAL A 531 4.48 -27.06 7.43
C VAL A 531 4.26 -27.27 5.93
N ILE A 532 5.32 -27.44 5.12
CA ILE A 532 5.19 -27.63 3.67
C ILE A 532 4.47 -28.98 3.38
N ALA A 533 4.78 -30.04 4.11
CA ALA A 533 4.07 -31.32 3.96
C ALA A 533 2.56 -31.16 4.24
N ARG A 534 2.20 -30.48 5.33
CA ARG A 534 0.79 -30.17 5.65
C ARG A 534 0.11 -29.31 4.59
N ILE A 535 0.83 -28.36 3.95
CA ILE A 535 0.31 -27.55 2.85
C ILE A 535 0.01 -28.42 1.63
N ARG A 536 0.92 -29.34 1.27
CA ARG A 536 0.68 -30.33 0.21
C ARG A 536 -0.54 -31.20 0.50
N ASP A 537 -0.66 -31.67 1.74
CA ASP A 537 -1.77 -32.54 2.17
C ASP A 537 -3.15 -31.84 2.10
N LEU A 538 -3.18 -30.51 2.07
CA LEU A 538 -4.37 -29.71 1.73
C LEU A 538 -4.68 -29.67 0.22
N GLY A 539 -3.86 -30.33 -0.63
CA GLY A 539 -4.00 -30.35 -2.08
C GLY A 539 -3.34 -29.17 -2.82
N ILE A 540 -2.56 -28.34 -2.12
CA ILE A 540 -1.81 -27.23 -2.73
C ILE A 540 -0.53 -27.79 -3.37
N THR A 541 -0.32 -27.47 -4.64
CA THR A 541 0.94 -27.78 -5.32
C THR A 541 2.03 -26.80 -4.85
N VAL A 542 3.23 -27.30 -4.61
CA VAL A 542 4.36 -26.46 -4.17
C VAL A 542 5.49 -26.55 -5.17
N LEU A 543 6.06 -25.40 -5.56
CA LEU A 543 7.37 -25.33 -6.20
C LEU A 543 8.35 -24.66 -5.25
N LEU A 544 9.36 -25.42 -4.85
CA LEU A 544 10.36 -25.02 -3.87
C LEU A 544 11.70 -24.77 -4.56
N ILE A 545 12.29 -23.59 -4.39
CA ILE A 545 13.71 -23.38 -4.69
C ILE A 545 14.49 -23.53 -3.39
N GLU A 546 15.46 -24.43 -3.37
CA GLU A 546 16.33 -24.64 -2.22
C GLU A 546 17.72 -25.12 -2.66
N HIS A 547 18.70 -24.87 -1.79
CA HIS A 547 20.08 -25.34 -1.94
C HIS A 547 20.47 -26.33 -0.85
N HIS A 548 19.62 -26.52 0.17
CA HIS A 548 19.80 -27.53 1.22
C HIS A 548 19.31 -28.89 0.73
N MET A 549 20.24 -29.72 0.24
CA MET A 549 19.91 -31.02 -0.38
C MET A 549 19.14 -31.96 0.56
N ASP A 550 19.49 -32.01 1.86
CA ASP A 550 18.79 -32.84 2.83
C ASP A 550 17.30 -32.49 2.94
N LEU A 551 16.97 -31.20 2.87
CA LEU A 551 15.59 -30.73 2.85
C LEU A 551 14.89 -31.13 1.56
N VAL A 552 15.53 -30.86 0.41
CA VAL A 552 15.00 -31.20 -0.92
C VAL A 552 14.70 -32.68 -1.05
N MET A 553 15.65 -33.55 -0.68
CA MET A 553 15.50 -35.01 -0.79
C MET A 553 14.42 -35.55 0.15
N ARG A 554 14.17 -34.90 1.28
CA ARG A 554 13.16 -35.33 2.26
C ARG A 554 11.73 -34.99 1.87
N ILE A 555 11.50 -33.84 1.18
CA ILE A 555 10.15 -33.30 1.00
C ILE A 555 9.64 -33.38 -0.43
N SER A 556 10.54 -33.49 -1.42
CA SER A 556 10.17 -33.40 -2.83
C SER A 556 9.60 -34.71 -3.37
N ASP A 557 8.53 -34.62 -4.13
CA ASP A 557 8.02 -35.71 -4.96
C ASP A 557 8.78 -35.75 -6.30
N HIS A 558 9.24 -34.58 -6.78
CA HIS A 558 9.92 -34.40 -8.06
C HIS A 558 10.96 -33.29 -7.97
N VAL A 559 12.13 -33.50 -8.55
CA VAL A 559 13.23 -32.54 -8.54
C VAL A 559 13.63 -32.17 -9.98
N ILE A 560 13.80 -30.89 -10.23
CA ILE A 560 14.23 -30.30 -11.50
C ILE A 560 15.56 -29.62 -11.26
N VAL A 561 16.53 -29.89 -12.10
CA VAL A 561 17.89 -29.35 -11.97
C VAL A 561 18.18 -28.40 -13.12
N LEU A 562 18.55 -27.17 -12.77
CA LEU A 562 19.04 -26.17 -13.71
C LEU A 562 20.56 -26.00 -13.58
N ASP A 563 21.21 -25.82 -14.73
CA ASP A 563 22.58 -25.38 -14.81
C ASP A 563 22.76 -24.47 -16.03
N TYR A 564 23.46 -23.33 -15.87
CA TYR A 564 23.65 -22.30 -16.90
C TYR A 564 22.39 -21.97 -17.71
N GLY A 565 21.23 -21.87 -17.03
CA GLY A 565 19.95 -21.55 -17.65
C GLY A 565 19.26 -22.69 -18.39
N GLN A 566 19.80 -23.90 -18.36
CA GLN A 566 19.24 -25.09 -19.02
C GLN A 566 18.79 -26.14 -18.01
N LYS A 567 17.77 -26.90 -18.34
CA LYS A 567 17.34 -28.07 -17.55
C LYS A 567 18.25 -29.25 -17.89
N ILE A 568 19.10 -29.65 -16.93
CA ILE A 568 20.05 -30.76 -17.13
C ILE A 568 19.52 -32.12 -16.66
N ALA A 569 18.59 -32.14 -15.70
CA ALA A 569 17.96 -33.35 -15.18
C ALA A 569 16.58 -33.06 -14.61
N GLU A 570 15.73 -34.10 -14.58
CA GLU A 570 14.40 -34.07 -13.96
C GLU A 570 14.02 -35.50 -13.54
N GLY A 571 13.52 -35.70 -12.32
CA GLY A 571 13.15 -37.03 -11.83
C GLY A 571 12.86 -37.05 -10.34
N LYS A 572 12.73 -38.28 -9.78
CA LYS A 572 12.58 -38.47 -8.33
C LYS A 572 13.87 -38.12 -7.59
N PRO A 573 13.80 -37.74 -6.30
CA PRO A 573 14.99 -37.36 -5.52
C PRO A 573 16.14 -38.38 -5.61
N ALA A 574 15.84 -39.68 -5.49
CA ALA A 574 16.86 -40.75 -5.57
C ALA A 574 17.55 -40.84 -6.94
N GLU A 575 16.82 -40.57 -8.03
CA GLU A 575 17.35 -40.56 -9.39
C GLU A 575 18.29 -39.35 -9.61
N ILE A 576 17.93 -38.21 -9.07
CA ILE A 576 18.71 -36.98 -9.17
C ILE A 576 20.02 -37.07 -8.35
N GLN A 577 19.97 -37.68 -7.16
CA GLN A 577 21.13 -37.85 -6.30
C GLN A 577 22.24 -38.71 -6.95
N SER A 578 21.87 -39.65 -7.78
CA SER A 578 22.80 -40.55 -8.49
C SER A 578 23.15 -40.10 -9.92
N ASN A 579 22.60 -38.98 -10.38
CA ASN A 579 22.79 -38.53 -11.75
C ASN A 579 24.18 -37.89 -11.94
N PRO A 580 25.05 -38.46 -12.83
CA PRO A 580 26.42 -37.94 -13.02
C PRO A 580 26.48 -36.47 -13.47
N ARG A 581 25.53 -36.02 -14.32
CA ARG A 581 25.47 -34.60 -14.77
C ARG A 581 25.16 -33.66 -13.62
N VAL A 582 24.31 -34.07 -12.68
CA VAL A 582 23.97 -33.26 -11.50
C VAL A 582 25.17 -33.19 -10.57
N ILE A 583 25.85 -34.32 -10.34
CA ILE A 583 27.05 -34.38 -9.50
C ILE A 583 28.14 -33.47 -10.08
N ALA A 584 28.41 -33.53 -11.37
CA ALA A 584 29.39 -32.68 -12.05
C ALA A 584 29.03 -31.18 -11.96
N ALA A 585 27.76 -30.80 -12.10
CA ALA A 585 27.33 -29.41 -11.98
C ALA A 585 27.55 -28.81 -10.57
N TYR A 586 27.57 -29.61 -9.51
CA TYR A 586 27.80 -29.17 -8.13
C TYR A 586 29.25 -29.28 -7.66
N LEU A 587 30.01 -30.25 -8.17
CA LEU A 587 31.42 -30.49 -7.78
C LEU A 587 32.44 -29.81 -8.70
N GLY A 588 31.99 -29.34 -9.87
CA GLY A 588 32.89 -28.95 -10.97
C GLY A 588 33.44 -30.16 -11.72
N THR A 589 33.76 -30.04 -12.97
CA THR A 589 34.52 -31.06 -13.70
C THR A 589 36.01 -30.94 -13.31
N GLU A 590 36.70 -32.06 -13.03
CA GLU A 590 38.12 -32.11 -12.70
C GLU A 590 39.02 -31.44 -13.74
N ASP A 591 38.50 -31.11 -14.93
CA ASP A 591 39.25 -30.48 -16.03
C ASP A 591 39.60 -28.98 -15.82
N GLU A 592 38.96 -28.27 -14.88
CA GLU A 592 39.29 -26.86 -14.61
C GLU A 592 40.46 -26.68 -13.57
N THR A 593 40.91 -27.75 -12.92
CA THR A 593 41.99 -27.66 -11.94
C THR A 593 43.39 -27.87 -12.54
N ASP A 594 43.50 -28.41 -13.75
CA ASP A 594 44.82 -28.59 -14.40
C ASP A 594 45.34 -27.31 -15.11
N ASP A 595 44.47 -26.46 -15.65
CA ASP A 595 44.87 -25.20 -16.28
C ASP A 595 45.29 -24.10 -15.27
N ALA A 596 44.92 -24.19 -13.99
CA ALA A 596 45.33 -23.22 -12.98
C ALA A 596 46.73 -23.51 -12.39
N ASN A 597 47.22 -24.74 -12.49
CA ASN A 597 48.55 -25.10 -11.99
C ASN A 597 49.70 -24.86 -13.01
N ASP A 598 49.41 -24.79 -14.30
CA ASP A 598 50.40 -24.49 -15.34
C ASP A 598 50.77 -23.00 -15.46
N VAL A 599 49.95 -22.10 -14.89
CA VAL A 599 50.27 -20.65 -14.91
C VAL A 599 51.16 -20.20 -13.76
N VAL A 600 51.33 -21.02 -12.70
CA VAL A 600 52.13 -20.64 -11.52
C VAL A 600 53.61 -21.09 -11.63
N THR A 601 53.97 -21.99 -12.56
CA THR A 601 55.33 -22.48 -12.71
C THR A 601 56.20 -21.76 -13.76
N GLY A 602 55.65 -20.73 -14.44
CA GLY A 602 56.33 -19.96 -15.52
C GLY A 602 57.03 -18.67 -15.11
N ALA A 603 57.05 -18.26 -13.81
CA ALA A 603 57.56 -16.96 -13.38
C ALA A 603 58.67 -17.04 -12.31
N THR A 604 59.70 -17.87 -12.54
CA THR A 604 61.02 -17.71 -11.85
C THR A 604 62.09 -18.17 -12.81
N HIS A 605 62.58 -17.24 -13.67
CA HIS A 605 63.93 -17.08 -14.16
C HIS A 605 63.92 -16.08 -15.33
N GLY A 606 64.38 -14.84 -15.02
CA GLY A 606 64.64 -13.80 -16.00
C GLY A 606 64.80 -12.45 -15.35
#